data_3d894dad1cc10ad4ae210df820ecd16c
#
_entry.id   3d894dad1cc10ad4ae210df820ecd16c
#
_cell.length_a   1.000
_cell.length_b   1.000
_cell.length_c   1.000
_cell.angle_alpha   90.00
_cell.angle_beta   90.00
_cell.angle_gamma   90.00
#
_symmetry.space_group_name_H-M   'P 1'
#
loop_
_entity.id
_entity.type
_entity.pdbx_description
1 polymer ?
#
loop_
_entity_poly.entity_id
_entity_poly.type
_entity_poly.pdbx_seq_one_letter_code
_entity_poly.pdbx_strand_id
1 'polypeptide(L)'
;MRQILVYADSLSWGIVPNTRERLAFDARWPGVMEAGLAQAGIETRVIEDCLNGRRTVFEDPYKPGRNGLVGLEQRIEIHSPLALVVLMLGTNDFQIMHAHDAWLSAQGIASLVRAIRRAPIEPGMPVPEILVVAPPAIQTPKGPIAPKFRGAETKCVGIAAAYEQVARELGCRFFDAGQVTTSSRVDGVHLDADQHRTLGQALARVAALALGG
;
A
#
# COMPACT_ATOMS: atom_id res chain seq x y z
N MET A 1 22.03 2.88 7.96
CA MET A 1 20.93 2.14 7.26
C MET A 1 19.60 2.76 7.65
N ARG A 2 18.79 3.23 6.68
CA ARG A 2 17.48 3.87 6.91
C ARG A 2 16.38 2.82 6.90
N GLN A 3 15.36 2.95 7.74
CA GLN A 3 14.24 2.02 7.78
C GLN A 3 13.04 2.57 7.00
N ILE A 4 12.43 1.73 6.18
CA ILE A 4 11.21 2.02 5.41
C ILE A 4 10.13 1.02 5.84
N LEU A 5 9.01 1.51 6.34
CA LEU A 5 7.86 0.66 6.62
C LEU A 5 6.93 0.64 5.40
N VAL A 6 6.65 -0.53 4.88
CA VAL A 6 5.58 -0.75 3.89
C VAL A 6 4.35 -1.22 4.63
N TYR A 7 3.37 -0.32 4.79
CA TYR A 7 2.10 -0.62 5.43
C TYR A 7 1.02 -0.83 4.36
N ALA A 8 0.64 -2.09 4.14
CA ALA A 8 -0.10 -2.47 2.95
C ALA A 8 -0.94 -3.75 3.13
N ASP A 9 -1.47 -4.25 2.03
CA ASP A 9 -2.31 -5.44 1.94
C ASP A 9 -1.69 -6.57 1.08
N SER A 10 -2.54 -7.39 0.47
CA SER A 10 -2.13 -8.54 -0.35
C SER A 10 -1.38 -8.18 -1.62
N LEU A 11 -1.59 -6.97 -2.17
CA LEU A 11 -0.86 -6.48 -3.34
C LEU A 11 0.63 -6.25 -3.04
N SER A 12 0.98 -6.12 -1.77
CA SER A 12 2.36 -5.96 -1.31
C SER A 12 2.89 -7.22 -0.64
N TRP A 13 2.02 -7.98 0.03
CA TRP A 13 2.37 -9.30 0.58
C TRP A 13 2.83 -10.26 -0.53
N GLY A 14 2.34 -10.06 -1.76
CA GLY A 14 2.75 -10.81 -2.94
C GLY A 14 1.98 -12.11 -3.13
N ILE A 15 0.65 -12.08 -3.02
CA ILE A 15 -0.19 -13.22 -3.41
C ILE A 15 0.00 -13.49 -4.90
N VAL A 16 0.31 -14.74 -5.25
CA VAL A 16 0.24 -15.22 -6.64
C VAL A 16 -1.23 -15.36 -7.03
N PRO A 17 -1.71 -14.65 -8.09
CA PRO A 17 -3.11 -14.64 -8.48
C PRO A 17 -3.74 -16.03 -8.61
N ASN A 18 -4.97 -16.19 -8.12
CA ASN A 18 -5.72 -17.45 -8.07
C ASN A 18 -5.08 -18.57 -7.24
N THR A 19 -4.04 -18.29 -6.48
CA THR A 19 -3.41 -19.26 -5.56
C THR A 19 -3.45 -18.74 -4.12
N ARG A 20 -2.84 -19.50 -3.20
CA ARG A 20 -2.55 -19.06 -1.83
C ARG A 20 -1.05 -18.87 -1.60
N GLU A 21 -0.27 -19.03 -2.65
CA GLU A 21 1.18 -18.91 -2.61
C GLU A 21 1.61 -17.45 -2.47
N ARG A 22 2.83 -17.27 -1.98
CA ARG A 22 3.48 -15.97 -1.83
C ARG A 22 4.73 -15.92 -2.70
N LEU A 23 4.89 -14.87 -3.48
CA LEU A 23 6.13 -14.60 -4.19
C LEU A 23 7.32 -14.48 -3.20
N ALA A 24 8.52 -14.84 -3.63
CA ALA A 24 9.75 -14.61 -2.88
C ALA A 24 9.97 -13.11 -2.63
N PHE A 25 10.78 -12.75 -1.61
CA PHE A 25 10.95 -11.32 -1.22
C PHE A 25 11.51 -10.48 -2.36
N ASP A 26 12.50 -10.98 -3.06
CA ASP A 26 13.16 -10.34 -4.20
C ASP A 26 12.27 -10.24 -5.46
N ALA A 27 11.18 -10.99 -5.52
CA ALA A 27 10.18 -10.92 -6.58
C ALA A 27 9.01 -10.00 -6.25
N ARG A 28 8.78 -9.66 -4.96
CA ARG A 28 7.75 -8.71 -4.53
C ARG A 28 8.24 -7.28 -4.66
N TRP A 29 7.34 -6.35 -4.94
CA TRP A 29 7.71 -4.95 -5.13
C TRP A 29 8.44 -4.32 -3.93
N PRO A 30 8.17 -4.66 -2.64
CA PRO A 30 8.95 -4.10 -1.53
C PRO A 30 10.43 -4.53 -1.58
N GLY A 31 10.71 -5.79 -1.88
CA GLY A 31 12.07 -6.29 -2.03
C GLY A 31 12.77 -5.76 -3.28
N VAL A 32 12.05 -5.64 -4.40
CA VAL A 32 12.56 -5.00 -5.62
C VAL A 32 12.90 -3.52 -5.37
N MET A 33 12.07 -2.81 -4.59
CA MET A 33 12.32 -1.42 -4.17
C MET A 33 13.60 -1.34 -3.32
N GLU A 34 13.77 -2.22 -2.34
CA GLU A 34 14.97 -2.27 -1.49
C GLU A 34 16.22 -2.50 -2.33
N ALA A 35 16.19 -3.47 -3.24
CA ALA A 35 17.30 -3.76 -4.14
C ALA A 35 17.63 -2.58 -5.06
N GLY A 36 16.61 -1.88 -5.58
CA GLY A 36 16.78 -0.69 -6.41
C GLY A 36 17.40 0.49 -5.65
N LEU A 37 17.03 0.69 -4.39
CA LEU A 37 17.64 1.69 -3.51
C LEU A 37 19.11 1.35 -3.23
N ALA A 38 19.42 0.08 -2.94
CA ALA A 38 20.79 -0.36 -2.74
C ALA A 38 21.67 -0.14 -3.99
N GLN A 39 21.14 -0.41 -5.19
CA GLN A 39 21.83 -0.12 -6.45
C GLN A 39 22.10 1.37 -6.67
N ALA A 40 21.23 2.23 -6.13
CA ALA A 40 21.43 3.69 -6.13
C ALA A 40 22.36 4.18 -4.99
N GLY A 41 22.98 3.29 -4.21
CA GLY A 41 23.87 3.63 -3.10
C GLY A 41 23.15 4.07 -1.82
N ILE A 42 21.83 3.84 -1.73
CA ILE A 42 21.02 4.21 -0.58
C ILE A 42 20.77 2.97 0.27
N GLU A 43 21.50 2.81 1.36
CA GLU A 43 21.32 1.69 2.29
C GLU A 43 20.00 1.81 3.05
N THR A 44 19.09 0.90 2.78
CA THR A 44 17.78 0.83 3.43
C THR A 44 17.46 -0.58 3.89
N ARG A 45 16.56 -0.68 4.85
CA ARG A 45 15.87 -1.90 5.24
C ARG A 45 14.37 -1.69 5.07
N VAL A 46 13.75 -2.51 4.24
CA VAL A 46 12.31 -2.52 4.07
C VAL A 46 11.67 -3.49 5.07
N ILE A 47 10.71 -2.98 5.84
CA ILE A 47 9.91 -3.73 6.79
C ILE A 47 8.53 -3.91 6.17
N GLU A 48 8.17 -5.15 5.85
CA GLU A 48 6.86 -5.47 5.28
C GLU A 48 5.81 -5.70 6.39
N ASP A 49 4.94 -4.74 6.63
CA ASP A 49 3.72 -4.93 7.40
C ASP A 49 2.52 -5.01 6.44
N CYS A 50 2.46 -6.11 5.70
CA CYS A 50 1.53 -6.34 4.61
C CYS A 50 0.52 -7.42 4.99
N LEU A 51 -0.71 -7.03 5.39
CA LEU A 51 -1.72 -7.95 5.86
C LEU A 51 -2.79 -8.22 4.80
N ASN A 52 -2.90 -9.46 4.34
CA ASN A 52 -3.91 -9.86 3.34
C ASN A 52 -5.33 -9.49 3.77
N GLY A 53 -6.00 -8.69 2.94
CA GLY A 53 -7.36 -8.23 3.21
C GLY A 53 -7.44 -6.96 4.07
N ARG A 54 -6.29 -6.33 4.43
CA ARG A 54 -6.30 -5.06 5.15
C ARG A 54 -7.01 -3.99 4.34
N ARG A 55 -7.90 -3.26 4.99
CA ARG A 55 -8.60 -2.08 4.48
C ARG A 55 -7.96 -0.82 5.02
N THR A 56 -8.43 0.32 4.57
CA THR A 56 -8.00 1.58 5.15
C THR A 56 -8.45 1.69 6.63
N VAL A 57 -9.71 2.03 6.89
CA VAL A 57 -10.25 2.21 8.25
C VAL A 57 -11.52 1.38 8.50
N PHE A 58 -11.82 0.45 7.61
CA PHE A 58 -13.06 -0.32 7.66
C PHE A 58 -12.84 -1.75 8.17
N GLU A 59 -13.77 -2.26 8.96
CA GLU A 59 -13.72 -3.63 9.42
C GLU A 59 -14.15 -4.64 8.35
N ASP A 60 -13.60 -5.84 8.42
CA ASP A 60 -14.12 -7.01 7.70
C ASP A 60 -15.05 -7.78 8.65
N PRO A 61 -16.36 -7.82 8.40
CA PRO A 61 -17.29 -8.50 9.31
C PRO A 61 -17.06 -10.02 9.38
N TYR A 62 -16.34 -10.58 8.39
CA TYR A 62 -16.07 -12.01 8.28
C TYR A 62 -14.61 -12.37 8.60
N LYS A 63 -13.74 -11.38 8.72
CA LYS A 63 -12.32 -11.56 9.02
C LYS A 63 -11.80 -10.43 9.91
N PRO A 64 -11.98 -10.53 11.24
CA PRO A 64 -11.59 -9.48 12.19
C PRO A 64 -10.11 -9.05 12.07
N GLY A 65 -9.83 -7.82 12.48
CA GLY A 65 -8.48 -7.26 12.48
C GLY A 65 -8.00 -6.83 11.08
N ARG A 66 -8.91 -6.43 10.21
CA ARG A 66 -8.58 -5.92 8.87
C ARG A 66 -8.71 -4.40 8.74
N ASN A 67 -9.12 -3.73 9.80
CA ASN A 67 -9.08 -2.28 9.91
C ASN A 67 -7.63 -1.81 10.05
N GLY A 68 -7.12 -1.11 9.03
CA GLY A 68 -5.74 -0.65 8.98
C GLY A 68 -5.41 0.47 9.99
N LEU A 69 -6.43 1.12 10.57
CA LEU A 69 -6.21 2.13 11.60
C LEU A 69 -5.89 1.51 12.96
N VAL A 70 -6.44 0.31 13.22
CA VAL A 70 -6.26 -0.37 14.51
C VAL A 70 -4.82 -0.86 14.64
N GLY A 71 -4.12 -0.36 15.64
CA GLY A 71 -2.73 -0.73 15.93
C GLY A 71 -1.69 -0.09 15.01
N LEU A 72 -2.06 0.87 14.14
CA LEU A 72 -1.09 1.53 13.27
C LEU A 72 -0.09 2.38 14.06
N GLU A 73 -0.54 3.16 15.04
CA GLU A 73 0.33 3.99 15.87
C GLU A 73 1.39 3.14 16.59
N GLN A 74 1.00 1.98 17.12
CA GLN A 74 1.94 1.03 17.73
C GLN A 74 2.95 0.45 16.72
N ARG A 75 2.55 0.24 15.46
CA ARG A 75 3.48 -0.20 14.39
C ARG A 75 4.52 0.85 14.10
N ILE A 76 4.12 2.12 14.06
CA ILE A 76 5.05 3.24 13.89
C ILE A 76 6.02 3.31 15.07
N GLU A 77 5.53 3.24 16.29
CA GLU A 77 6.34 3.24 17.50
C GLU A 77 7.35 2.08 17.54
N ILE A 78 6.90 0.84 17.32
CA ILE A 78 7.73 -0.37 17.35
C ILE A 78 8.90 -0.29 16.35
N HIS A 79 8.66 0.27 15.16
CA HIS A 79 9.65 0.31 14.08
C HIS A 79 10.43 1.62 13.99
N SER A 80 10.12 2.59 14.85
CA SER A 80 10.86 3.87 14.88
C SER A 80 12.33 3.65 15.32
N PRO A 81 13.27 4.44 14.79
CA PRO A 81 13.08 5.55 13.85
C PRO A 81 12.85 5.07 12.41
N LEU A 82 11.79 5.57 11.79
CA LEU A 82 11.47 5.33 10.38
C LEU A 82 11.85 6.55 9.54
N ALA A 83 12.49 6.32 8.40
CA ALA A 83 12.77 7.39 7.44
C ALA A 83 11.58 7.62 6.49
N LEU A 84 10.83 6.55 6.16
CA LEU A 84 9.71 6.61 5.23
C LEU A 84 8.65 5.57 5.61
N VAL A 85 7.37 5.94 5.50
CA VAL A 85 6.25 5.01 5.47
C VAL A 85 5.65 5.01 4.07
N VAL A 86 5.67 3.86 3.41
CA VAL A 86 4.95 3.65 2.14
C VAL A 86 3.58 3.05 2.46
N LEU A 87 2.54 3.83 2.22
CA LEU A 87 1.15 3.47 2.53
C LEU A 87 0.43 3.11 1.24
N MET A 88 0.18 1.81 1.00
CA MET A 88 -0.55 1.31 -0.16
C MET A 88 -1.70 0.41 0.29
N LEU A 89 -2.88 1.00 0.45
CA LEU A 89 -4.12 0.35 0.85
C LEU A 89 -5.28 0.89 0.00
N GLY A 90 -6.46 0.29 0.13
CA GLY A 90 -7.71 0.73 -0.50
C GLY A 90 -8.36 -0.34 -1.36
N THR A 91 -7.60 -1.23 -1.97
CA THR A 91 -8.14 -2.31 -2.81
C THR A 91 -9.26 -3.08 -2.09
N ASN A 92 -9.08 -3.38 -0.81
CA ASN A 92 -10.05 -4.15 -0.03
C ASN A 92 -11.27 -3.34 0.43
N ASP A 93 -11.26 -2.03 0.32
CA ASP A 93 -12.41 -1.18 0.63
C ASP A 93 -13.56 -1.38 -0.35
N PHE A 94 -13.24 -1.82 -1.58
CA PHE A 94 -14.20 -2.03 -2.66
C PHE A 94 -14.83 -3.42 -2.69
N GLN A 95 -14.60 -4.26 -1.68
CA GLN A 95 -15.25 -5.55 -1.58
C GLN A 95 -16.77 -5.40 -1.54
N ILE A 96 -17.49 -6.44 -2.00
CA ILE A 96 -18.95 -6.39 -2.20
C ILE A 96 -19.75 -6.03 -0.95
N MET A 97 -19.23 -6.37 0.23
CA MET A 97 -19.89 -6.10 1.52
C MET A 97 -19.94 -4.62 1.91
N HIS A 98 -19.24 -3.76 1.17
CA HIS A 98 -19.21 -2.33 1.42
C HIS A 98 -19.70 -1.54 0.21
N ALA A 99 -20.42 -0.44 0.46
CA ALA A 99 -20.83 0.52 -0.56
C ALA A 99 -19.84 1.70 -0.66
N HIS A 100 -18.55 1.42 -0.47
CA HIS A 100 -17.50 2.44 -0.50
C HIS A 100 -17.12 2.80 -1.94
N ASP A 101 -16.86 4.08 -2.16
CA ASP A 101 -16.30 4.64 -3.37
C ASP A 101 -14.86 5.13 -3.15
N ALA A 102 -14.26 5.71 -4.18
CA ALA A 102 -12.92 6.25 -4.13
C ALA A 102 -12.75 7.37 -3.09
N TRP A 103 -13.79 8.20 -2.90
CA TRP A 103 -13.75 9.29 -1.90
C TRP A 103 -13.70 8.75 -0.47
N LEU A 104 -14.54 7.76 -0.13
CA LEU A 104 -14.54 7.14 1.21
C LEU A 104 -13.20 6.44 1.50
N SER A 105 -12.64 5.73 0.52
CA SER A 105 -11.31 5.12 0.66
C SER A 105 -10.22 6.18 0.89
N ALA A 106 -10.27 7.32 0.19
CA ALA A 106 -9.35 8.43 0.40
C ALA A 106 -9.49 9.07 1.80
N GLN A 107 -10.70 9.18 2.37
CA GLN A 107 -10.88 9.62 3.76
C GLN A 107 -10.23 8.61 4.74
N GLY A 108 -10.27 7.34 4.40
CA GLY A 108 -9.54 6.29 5.13
C GLY A 108 -8.03 6.54 5.10
N ILE A 109 -7.44 6.81 3.93
CA ILE A 109 -6.03 7.18 3.80
C ILE A 109 -5.69 8.43 4.62
N ALA A 110 -6.52 9.46 4.57
CA ALA A 110 -6.31 10.67 5.38
C ALA A 110 -6.25 10.36 6.88
N SER A 111 -7.10 9.45 7.35
CA SER A 111 -7.11 9.00 8.74
C SER A 111 -5.83 8.25 9.12
N LEU A 112 -5.33 7.38 8.23
CA LEU A 112 -4.07 6.65 8.42
C LEU A 112 -2.86 7.61 8.45
N VAL A 113 -2.79 8.58 7.54
CA VAL A 113 -1.74 9.61 7.53
C VAL A 113 -1.71 10.39 8.85
N ARG A 114 -2.88 10.79 9.35
CA ARG A 114 -2.97 11.48 10.64
C ARG A 114 -2.52 10.60 11.81
N ALA A 115 -2.87 9.32 11.80
CA ALA A 115 -2.43 8.36 12.81
C ALA A 115 -0.90 8.16 12.80
N ILE A 116 -0.28 8.01 11.60
CA ILE A 116 1.18 7.90 11.48
C ILE A 116 1.86 9.12 12.11
N ARG A 117 1.35 10.33 11.87
CA ARG A 117 1.92 11.57 12.40
C ARG A 117 1.75 11.78 13.90
N ARG A 118 0.71 11.18 14.50
CA ARG A 118 0.45 11.27 15.95
C ARG A 118 1.01 10.10 16.73
N ALA A 119 1.62 9.12 16.06
CA ALA A 119 2.15 7.97 16.76
C ALA A 119 3.08 8.40 17.91
N PRO A 120 2.99 7.78 19.08
CA PRO A 120 3.74 8.19 20.26
C PRO A 120 5.20 7.69 20.22
N ILE A 121 5.93 8.15 19.19
CA ILE A 121 7.36 7.85 19.06
C ILE A 121 8.16 8.54 20.15
N GLU A 122 9.32 7.98 20.50
CA GLU A 122 10.17 8.51 21.54
C GLU A 122 10.65 9.96 21.26
N PRO A 123 10.76 10.81 22.29
CA PRO A 123 11.18 12.19 22.11
C PRO A 123 12.52 12.33 21.36
N GLY A 124 12.54 13.20 20.35
CA GLY A 124 13.71 13.43 19.51
C GLY A 124 13.81 12.52 18.29
N MET A 125 12.96 11.51 18.15
CA MET A 125 12.87 10.75 16.92
C MET A 125 12.11 11.54 15.83
N PRO A 126 12.54 11.45 14.56
CA PRO A 126 11.85 12.14 13.48
C PRO A 126 10.50 11.49 13.16
N VAL A 127 9.49 12.30 12.90
CA VAL A 127 8.26 11.83 12.27
C VAL A 127 8.61 11.39 10.83
N PRO A 128 8.25 10.19 10.41
CA PRO A 128 8.63 9.69 9.09
C PRO A 128 7.99 10.50 7.96
N GLU A 129 8.71 10.60 6.84
CA GLU A 129 8.09 10.96 5.57
C GLU A 129 7.02 9.94 5.20
N ILE A 130 5.96 10.39 4.51
CA ILE A 130 4.86 9.51 4.08
C ILE A 130 4.72 9.57 2.57
N LEU A 131 4.78 8.39 1.95
CA LEU A 131 4.45 8.18 0.54
C LEU A 131 3.10 7.45 0.44
N VAL A 132 2.08 8.17 0.02
CA VAL A 132 0.77 7.59 -0.32
C VAL A 132 0.86 7.01 -1.72
N VAL A 133 0.60 5.71 -1.84
CA VAL A 133 0.56 5.01 -3.13
C VAL A 133 -0.89 4.60 -3.43
N ALA A 134 -1.46 5.16 -4.50
CA ALA A 134 -2.73 4.66 -5.02
C ALA A 134 -2.50 3.29 -5.68
N PRO A 135 -3.22 2.23 -5.28
CA PRO A 135 -3.11 0.94 -5.93
C PRO A 135 -3.61 1.02 -7.39
N PRO A 136 -3.16 0.14 -8.29
CA PRO A 136 -3.71 0.09 -9.63
C PRO A 136 -5.20 -0.25 -9.58
N ALA A 137 -5.97 0.29 -10.52
CA ALA A 137 -7.41 0.07 -10.60
C ALA A 137 -7.73 -1.43 -10.69
N ILE A 138 -8.75 -1.84 -9.95
CA ILE A 138 -9.29 -3.20 -10.03
C ILE A 138 -9.89 -3.39 -11.41
N GLN A 139 -9.50 -4.46 -12.10
CA GLN A 139 -10.13 -4.91 -13.35
C GLN A 139 -11.33 -5.81 -13.03
N THR A 140 -12.04 -6.29 -14.06
CA THR A 140 -13.12 -7.27 -13.86
C THR A 140 -12.60 -8.45 -13.06
N PRO A 141 -13.11 -8.68 -11.83
CA PRO A 141 -12.62 -9.76 -10.98
C PRO A 141 -12.95 -11.15 -11.56
N LYS A 142 -12.00 -12.08 -11.46
CA LYS A 142 -12.10 -13.42 -12.02
C LYS A 142 -11.72 -14.49 -10.99
N GLY A 143 -12.06 -15.75 -11.29
CA GLY A 143 -11.68 -16.89 -10.47
C GLY A 143 -12.31 -16.88 -9.06
N PRO A 144 -11.68 -17.53 -8.09
CA PRO A 144 -12.23 -17.68 -6.73
C PRO A 144 -12.44 -16.37 -5.97
N ILE A 145 -11.75 -15.27 -6.35
CA ILE A 145 -11.89 -13.98 -5.70
C ILE A 145 -13.05 -13.14 -6.23
N ALA A 146 -13.57 -13.46 -7.42
CA ALA A 146 -14.59 -12.68 -8.11
C ALA A 146 -15.86 -12.41 -7.28
N PRO A 147 -16.44 -13.38 -6.55
CA PRO A 147 -17.62 -13.10 -5.74
C PRO A 147 -17.38 -12.01 -4.69
N LYS A 148 -16.17 -11.98 -4.12
CA LYS A 148 -15.79 -11.02 -3.07
C LYS A 148 -15.60 -9.60 -3.60
N PHE A 149 -15.13 -9.46 -4.84
CA PHE A 149 -14.82 -8.17 -5.47
C PHE A 149 -15.82 -7.78 -6.57
N ARG A 150 -16.97 -8.41 -6.66
CA ARG A 150 -17.98 -8.10 -7.67
C ARG A 150 -18.37 -6.62 -7.63
N GLY A 151 -18.23 -5.90 -8.76
CA GLY A 151 -18.52 -4.48 -8.91
C GLY A 151 -17.39 -3.56 -8.37
N ALA A 152 -16.28 -4.11 -7.91
CA ALA A 152 -15.16 -3.32 -7.39
C ALA A 152 -14.50 -2.45 -8.47
N GLU A 153 -14.48 -2.93 -9.72
CA GLU A 153 -13.96 -2.22 -10.89
C GLU A 153 -14.68 -0.89 -11.15
N THR A 154 -15.93 -0.80 -10.79
CA THR A 154 -16.71 0.45 -10.89
C THR A 154 -16.51 1.33 -9.67
N LYS A 155 -16.49 0.73 -8.47
CA LYS A 155 -16.36 1.47 -7.22
C LYS A 155 -14.99 2.14 -7.04
N CYS A 156 -13.91 1.56 -7.58
CA CYS A 156 -12.56 2.09 -7.47
C CYS A 156 -12.23 3.21 -8.47
N VAL A 157 -13.17 3.54 -9.37
CA VAL A 157 -12.95 4.62 -10.36
C VAL A 157 -12.66 5.93 -9.64
N GLY A 158 -11.56 6.59 -10.05
CA GLY A 158 -11.13 7.86 -9.46
C GLY A 158 -10.25 7.74 -8.22
N ILE A 159 -9.85 6.52 -7.81
CA ILE A 159 -9.04 6.32 -6.59
C ILE A 159 -7.72 7.11 -6.62
N ALA A 160 -7.01 7.13 -7.75
CA ALA A 160 -5.74 7.85 -7.87
C ALA A 160 -5.92 9.36 -7.64
N ALA A 161 -6.91 9.98 -8.28
CA ALA A 161 -7.19 11.40 -8.12
C ALA A 161 -7.62 11.76 -6.69
N ALA A 162 -8.45 10.91 -6.05
CA ALA A 162 -8.88 11.10 -4.68
C ALA A 162 -7.70 10.99 -3.68
N TYR A 163 -6.78 10.05 -3.90
CA TYR A 163 -5.58 9.88 -3.06
C TYR A 163 -4.57 11.01 -3.27
N GLU A 164 -4.39 11.47 -4.51
CA GLU A 164 -3.53 12.62 -4.83
C GLU A 164 -4.02 13.87 -4.12
N GLN A 165 -5.32 14.11 -4.12
CA GLN A 165 -5.92 15.24 -3.40
C GLN A 165 -5.60 15.16 -1.90
N VAL A 166 -5.84 14.02 -1.25
CA VAL A 166 -5.53 13.81 0.17
C VAL A 166 -4.04 13.98 0.45
N ALA A 167 -3.17 13.43 -0.39
CA ALA A 167 -1.72 13.57 -0.24
C ALA A 167 -1.28 15.03 -0.31
N ARG A 168 -1.81 15.80 -1.27
CA ARG A 168 -1.56 17.23 -1.41
C ARG A 168 -2.05 18.03 -0.20
N GLU A 169 -3.29 17.79 0.24
CA GLU A 169 -3.90 18.48 1.39
C GLU A 169 -3.12 18.23 2.70
N LEU A 170 -2.59 17.02 2.84
CA LEU A 170 -1.84 16.62 4.01
C LEU A 170 -0.31 16.77 3.85
N GLY A 171 0.19 17.31 2.73
CA GLY A 171 1.61 17.48 2.50
C GLY A 171 2.38 16.15 2.53
N CYS A 172 1.83 15.11 1.90
CA CYS A 172 2.48 13.81 1.70
C CYS A 172 3.00 13.70 0.27
N ARG A 173 3.98 12.83 0.05
CA ARG A 173 4.33 12.41 -1.30
C ARG A 173 3.24 11.51 -1.85
N PHE A 174 3.08 11.53 -3.16
CA PHE A 174 2.07 10.71 -3.86
C PHE A 174 2.69 9.94 -5.03
N PHE A 175 2.19 8.75 -5.26
CA PHE A 175 2.49 7.95 -6.44
C PHE A 175 1.26 7.15 -6.89
N ASP A 176 0.92 7.24 -8.16
CA ASP A 176 -0.13 6.42 -8.78
C ASP A 176 0.50 5.16 -9.40
N ALA A 177 0.29 4.00 -8.76
CA ALA A 177 0.78 2.73 -9.30
C ALA A 177 0.14 2.38 -10.64
N GLY A 178 -1.05 2.88 -10.93
CA GLY A 178 -1.74 2.70 -12.20
C GLY A 178 -1.03 3.31 -13.40
N GLN A 179 -0.09 4.26 -13.17
CA GLN A 179 0.73 4.84 -14.25
C GLN A 179 1.82 3.90 -14.76
N VAL A 180 2.20 2.89 -13.98
CA VAL A 180 3.32 1.99 -14.33
C VAL A 180 2.92 0.52 -14.40
N THR A 181 1.80 0.16 -13.80
CA THR A 181 1.32 -1.23 -13.80
C THR A 181 -0.20 -1.29 -13.77
N THR A 182 -0.76 -2.47 -13.98
CA THR A 182 -2.20 -2.75 -13.88
C THR A 182 -2.41 -3.91 -12.92
N SER A 183 -3.64 -4.16 -12.51
CA SER A 183 -3.97 -5.42 -11.82
C SER A 183 -3.82 -6.61 -12.77
N SER A 184 -3.51 -7.79 -12.22
CA SER A 184 -3.34 -9.03 -12.97
C SER A 184 -4.56 -9.35 -13.86
N ARG A 185 -4.30 -9.83 -15.06
CA ARG A 185 -5.36 -10.35 -15.94
C ARG A 185 -5.91 -11.70 -15.49
N VAL A 186 -5.22 -12.36 -14.56
CA VAL A 186 -5.59 -13.67 -14.05
C VAL A 186 -6.78 -13.57 -13.10
N ASP A 187 -6.75 -12.63 -12.13
CA ASP A 187 -7.82 -12.46 -11.15
C ASP A 187 -8.46 -11.06 -11.12
N GLY A 188 -7.86 -10.09 -11.78
CA GLY A 188 -8.35 -8.71 -11.86
C GLY A 188 -8.06 -7.85 -10.63
N VAL A 189 -7.36 -8.37 -9.62
CA VAL A 189 -7.17 -7.73 -8.32
C VAL A 189 -5.71 -7.64 -7.90
N HIS A 190 -5.00 -8.78 -7.87
CA HIS A 190 -3.62 -8.86 -7.42
C HIS A 190 -2.61 -8.45 -8.52
N LEU A 191 -1.33 -8.64 -8.26
CA LEU A 191 -0.24 -8.35 -9.19
C LEU A 191 0.49 -9.63 -9.59
N ASP A 192 0.85 -9.77 -10.87
CA ASP A 192 1.75 -10.80 -11.35
C ASP A 192 3.22 -10.41 -11.05
N ALA A 193 4.14 -11.36 -11.15
CA ALA A 193 5.55 -11.13 -10.79
C ALA A 193 6.24 -10.02 -11.59
N ASP A 194 5.92 -9.87 -12.88
CA ASP A 194 6.42 -8.79 -13.73
C ASP A 194 5.85 -7.42 -13.33
N GLN A 195 4.59 -7.37 -12.91
CA GLN A 195 3.92 -6.18 -12.39
C GLN A 195 4.53 -5.76 -11.05
N HIS A 196 4.84 -6.70 -10.16
CA HIS A 196 5.60 -6.45 -8.93
C HIS A 196 6.96 -5.84 -9.24
N ARG A 197 7.69 -6.39 -10.20
CA ARG A 197 9.01 -5.89 -10.61
C ARG A 197 8.91 -4.45 -11.11
N THR A 198 7.98 -4.18 -12.02
CA THR A 198 7.78 -2.84 -12.59
C THR A 198 7.43 -1.81 -11.51
N LEU A 199 6.51 -2.16 -10.61
CA LEU A 199 6.11 -1.29 -9.49
C LEU A 199 7.28 -1.03 -8.53
N GLY A 200 8.02 -2.07 -8.16
CA GLY A 200 9.16 -1.95 -7.25
C GLY A 200 10.28 -1.06 -7.79
N GLN A 201 10.60 -1.20 -9.09
CA GLN A 201 11.57 -0.33 -9.75
C GLN A 201 11.12 1.15 -9.81
N ALA A 202 9.84 1.39 -10.03
CA ALA A 202 9.29 2.75 -10.01
C ALA A 202 9.33 3.34 -8.59
N LEU A 203 8.90 2.56 -7.59
CA LEU A 203 8.90 2.99 -6.20
C LEU A 203 10.32 3.20 -5.62
N ALA A 204 11.32 2.47 -6.10
CA ALA A 204 12.72 2.71 -5.73
C ALA A 204 13.15 4.15 -6.08
N ARG A 205 12.80 4.63 -7.27
CA ARG A 205 13.11 6.01 -7.69
C ARG A 205 12.38 7.06 -6.86
N VAL A 206 11.10 6.83 -6.57
CA VAL A 206 10.29 7.75 -5.74
C VAL A 206 10.77 7.77 -4.29
N ALA A 207 11.10 6.61 -3.74
CA ALA A 207 11.63 6.49 -2.38
C ALA A 207 13.03 7.13 -2.27
N ALA A 208 13.90 7.01 -3.28
CA ALA A 208 15.19 7.70 -3.31
C ALA A 208 15.01 9.21 -3.16
N LEU A 209 14.11 9.82 -3.94
CA LEU A 209 13.78 11.24 -3.84
C LEU A 209 13.18 11.62 -2.46
N ALA A 210 12.39 10.72 -1.86
CA ALA A 210 11.84 10.94 -0.53
C ALA A 210 12.92 10.92 0.57
N LEU A 211 13.96 10.15 0.35
CA LEU A 211 15.09 10.02 1.27
C LEU A 211 16.19 11.05 1.05
N GLY A 212 16.02 12.00 0.13
CA GLY A 212 17.00 13.06 -0.17
C GLY A 212 18.22 12.55 -0.96
N GLY A 213 17.99 11.54 -1.79
CA GLY A 213 18.94 11.02 -2.77
C GLY A 213 18.89 11.80 -4.06
#